data_5b7473b8a8541341ef9292a013973a76
#
_entry.id   5b7473b8a8541341ef9292a013973a76
#
_cell.length_a   1.000
_cell.length_b   1.000
_cell.length_c   1.000
_cell.angle_alpha   90.00
_cell.angle_beta   90.00
_cell.angle_gamma   90.00
#
_symmetry.space_group_name_H-M   'P 1'
#
loop_
_entity.id
_entity.type
_entity.pdbx_description
1 polymer ?
#
loop_
_entity_poly.entity_id
_entity_poly.type
_entity_poly.pdbx_seq_one_letter_code
_entity_poly.pdbx_strand_id
1 'polypeptide(L)'
;APYEGCYALPGGFVGPKETIGEAAERELKEETNCNCNFLEQFGTYSNPNRDPRRWVISNGYIALVNAGQEIIQAGDDASDAKWFDVSFQEEAGIWNLCLTHGDEKLHARLEETTSKWDVKKKFKTIESDDLAFDHELILADAIVQLRKWITETHIAFRLLTEKFTLRELQQIHETVLD
;
A
#
# COMPACT_ATOMS: atom_id res chain seq x y z
N ALA A 1 0.95 -22.17 7.06
CA ALA A 1 0.21 -21.31 6.12
C ALA A 1 1.12 -20.94 4.95
N PRO A 2 0.62 -20.70 3.73
CA PRO A 2 1.47 -20.16 2.69
C PRO A 2 2.00 -18.79 3.15
N TYR A 3 3.27 -18.48 2.84
CA TYR A 3 3.94 -17.24 3.20
C TYR A 3 4.12 -17.02 4.72
N GLU A 4 4.25 -18.09 5.50
CA GLU A 4 4.60 -18.00 6.92
C GLU A 4 5.97 -17.32 7.09
N GLY A 5 6.01 -16.25 7.91
CA GLY A 5 7.21 -15.43 8.10
C GLY A 5 7.37 -14.29 7.10
N CYS A 6 6.51 -14.18 6.07
CA CYS A 6 6.51 -13.05 5.15
C CYS A 6 5.63 -11.90 5.67
N TYR A 7 5.97 -10.68 5.29
CA TYR A 7 5.13 -9.51 5.52
C TYR A 7 3.96 -9.46 4.54
N ALA A 8 2.81 -9.07 5.04
CA ALA A 8 1.59 -8.89 4.25
C ALA A 8 0.99 -7.50 4.49
N LEU A 9 0.32 -6.98 3.47
CA LEU A 9 -0.56 -5.84 3.66
C LEU A 9 -1.75 -6.27 4.52
N PRO A 10 -2.25 -5.39 5.42
CA PRO A 10 -3.45 -5.69 6.19
C PRO A 10 -4.64 -5.93 5.27
N GLY A 11 -5.49 -6.90 5.63
CA GLY A 11 -6.68 -7.20 4.85
C GLY A 11 -7.26 -8.57 5.09
N GLY A 12 -8.56 -8.71 4.82
CA GLY A 12 -9.31 -9.92 5.01
C GLY A 12 -10.49 -10.07 4.06
N PHE A 13 -11.43 -10.94 4.42
CA PHE A 13 -12.59 -11.23 3.58
C PHE A 13 -13.76 -10.30 3.92
N VAL A 14 -14.45 -9.87 2.87
CA VAL A 14 -15.69 -9.11 3.01
C VAL A 14 -16.79 -9.99 3.61
N GLY A 15 -17.37 -9.55 4.69
CA GLY A 15 -18.49 -10.22 5.35
C GLY A 15 -19.81 -10.00 4.59
N PRO A 16 -20.83 -10.86 4.84
CA PRO A 16 -22.10 -10.81 4.10
C PRO A 16 -23.00 -9.60 4.42
N LYS A 17 -22.62 -8.77 5.38
CA LYS A 17 -23.40 -7.63 5.86
C LYS A 17 -22.64 -6.30 5.82
N GLU A 18 -21.53 -6.25 5.10
CA GLU A 18 -20.71 -5.05 4.95
C GLU A 18 -20.34 -4.83 3.48
N THR A 19 -20.09 -3.60 3.11
CA THR A 19 -19.52 -3.23 1.82
C THR A 19 -18.01 -3.50 1.80
N ILE A 20 -17.43 -3.51 0.61
CA ILE A 20 -15.97 -3.68 0.43
C ILE A 20 -15.18 -2.58 1.18
N GLY A 21 -15.69 -1.34 1.18
CA GLY A 21 -15.08 -0.21 1.89
C GLY A 21 -15.14 -0.38 3.42
N GLU A 22 -16.30 -0.79 3.95
CA GLU A 22 -16.47 -1.08 5.38
C GLU A 22 -15.57 -2.25 5.83
N ALA A 23 -15.42 -3.29 4.99
CA ALA A 23 -14.48 -4.37 5.26
C ALA A 23 -13.04 -3.85 5.33
N ALA A 24 -12.61 -3.02 4.38
CA ALA A 24 -11.26 -2.46 4.36
C ALA A 24 -10.96 -1.61 5.60
N GLU A 25 -11.93 -0.79 6.06
CA GLU A 25 -11.79 0.02 7.28
C GLU A 25 -11.73 -0.87 8.53
N ARG A 26 -12.58 -1.90 8.63
CA ARG A 26 -12.59 -2.85 9.73
C ARG A 26 -11.27 -3.62 9.82
N GLU A 27 -10.81 -4.22 8.72
CA GLU A 27 -9.56 -4.98 8.68
C GLU A 27 -8.35 -4.10 9.03
N LEU A 28 -8.28 -2.87 8.50
CA LEU A 28 -7.24 -1.92 8.88
C LEU A 28 -7.23 -1.71 10.41
N LYS A 29 -8.41 -1.50 10.99
CA LYS A 29 -8.54 -1.28 12.44
C LYS A 29 -8.20 -2.52 13.25
N GLU A 30 -8.67 -3.69 12.83
CA GLU A 30 -8.46 -4.97 13.53
C GLU A 30 -6.99 -5.39 13.50
N GLU A 31 -6.32 -5.27 12.36
CA GLU A 31 -4.94 -5.75 12.19
C GLU A 31 -3.86 -4.74 12.59
N THR A 32 -4.16 -3.44 12.59
CA THR A 32 -3.15 -2.40 12.86
C THR A 32 -3.49 -1.47 14.01
N ASN A 33 -4.72 -1.51 14.51
CA ASN A 33 -5.29 -0.55 15.45
C ASN A 33 -5.35 0.91 14.95
N CYS A 34 -5.06 1.17 13.67
CA CYS A 34 -5.12 2.51 13.10
C CYS A 34 -6.55 2.94 12.72
N ASN A 35 -6.81 4.25 12.84
CA ASN A 35 -7.99 4.88 12.27
C ASN A 35 -7.56 5.72 11.07
N CYS A 36 -8.31 5.70 9.98
CA CYS A 36 -8.00 6.50 8.82
C CYS A 36 -8.99 7.67 8.65
N ASN A 37 -8.48 8.79 8.16
CA ASN A 37 -9.29 9.95 7.79
C ASN A 37 -9.61 9.97 6.29
N PHE A 38 -9.06 9.02 5.55
CA PHE A 38 -9.24 8.85 4.13
C PHE A 38 -9.06 7.38 3.80
N LEU A 39 -9.98 6.83 3.02
CA LEU A 39 -9.92 5.46 2.51
C LEU A 39 -10.51 5.46 1.10
N GLU A 40 -9.70 5.11 0.10
CA GLU A 40 -10.14 5.12 -1.29
C GLU A 40 -9.62 3.90 -2.04
N GLN A 41 -10.50 3.26 -2.80
CA GLN A 41 -10.15 2.13 -3.65
C GLN A 41 -9.32 2.61 -4.85
N PHE A 42 -8.21 1.93 -5.15
CA PHE A 42 -7.35 2.28 -6.28
C PHE A 42 -7.18 1.16 -7.31
N GLY A 43 -7.42 -0.09 -6.94
CA GLY A 43 -7.21 -1.22 -7.82
C GLY A 43 -8.01 -2.47 -7.46
N THR A 44 -8.10 -3.38 -8.42
CA THR A 44 -8.66 -4.73 -8.24
C THR A 44 -7.70 -5.75 -8.82
N TYR A 45 -7.35 -6.77 -8.05
CA TYR A 45 -6.36 -7.79 -8.35
C TYR A 45 -7.04 -9.14 -8.47
N SER A 46 -6.99 -9.73 -9.66
CA SER A 46 -7.77 -10.93 -10.00
C SER A 46 -6.94 -11.98 -10.77
N ASN A 47 -5.62 -11.90 -10.72
CA ASN A 47 -4.79 -12.93 -11.35
C ASN A 47 -5.16 -14.30 -10.73
N PRO A 48 -5.47 -15.34 -11.54
CA PRO A 48 -5.88 -16.64 -11.01
C PRO A 48 -4.88 -17.31 -10.09
N ASN A 49 -3.59 -17.01 -10.26
CA ASN A 49 -2.49 -17.62 -9.51
C ASN A 49 -1.96 -16.77 -8.36
N ARG A 50 -2.62 -15.65 -8.04
CA ARG A 50 -2.14 -14.73 -7.01
C ARG A 50 -2.19 -15.31 -5.60
N ASP A 51 -3.13 -16.21 -5.31
CA ASP A 51 -3.25 -16.93 -4.05
C ASP A 51 -3.22 -18.44 -4.32
N PRO A 52 -2.22 -19.18 -3.80
CA PRO A 52 -2.10 -20.61 -4.05
C PRO A 52 -3.19 -21.48 -3.39
N ARG A 53 -3.93 -20.91 -2.43
CA ARG A 53 -4.97 -21.65 -1.69
C ARG A 53 -6.26 -21.79 -2.46
N ARG A 54 -6.63 -20.73 -3.21
CA ARG A 54 -7.88 -20.64 -3.97
C ARG A 54 -7.89 -19.42 -4.88
N TRP A 55 -8.83 -19.38 -5.79
CA TRP A 55 -9.09 -18.19 -6.58
C TRP A 55 -9.66 -17.08 -5.68
N VAL A 56 -8.95 -15.96 -5.63
CA VAL A 56 -9.29 -14.78 -4.82
C VAL A 56 -9.22 -13.54 -5.68
N ILE A 57 -10.22 -12.67 -5.52
CA ILE A 57 -10.18 -11.29 -6.04
C ILE A 57 -9.99 -10.37 -4.84
N SER A 58 -9.00 -9.50 -4.91
CA SER A 58 -8.74 -8.49 -3.88
C SER A 58 -8.95 -7.09 -4.43
N ASN A 59 -9.48 -6.20 -3.58
CA ASN A 59 -9.58 -4.78 -3.87
C ASN A 59 -8.54 -4.04 -3.01
N GLY A 60 -7.66 -3.29 -3.67
CA GLY A 60 -6.65 -2.46 -3.01
C GLY A 60 -7.23 -1.12 -2.60
N TYR A 61 -6.98 -0.73 -1.36
CA TYR A 61 -7.34 0.56 -0.77
C TYR A 61 -6.11 1.30 -0.30
N ILE A 62 -6.10 2.63 -0.47
CA ILE A 62 -5.15 3.52 0.17
C ILE A 62 -5.87 4.18 1.33
N ALA A 63 -5.33 3.97 2.54
CA ALA A 63 -5.73 4.67 3.74
C ALA A 63 -4.67 5.71 4.11
N LEU A 64 -5.09 6.93 4.43
CA LEU A 64 -4.19 7.95 4.96
C LEU A 64 -4.41 8.08 6.45
N VAL A 65 -3.34 7.92 7.21
CA VAL A 65 -3.33 8.01 8.67
C VAL A 65 -2.23 8.97 9.11
N ASN A 66 -2.41 9.62 10.25
CA ASN A 66 -1.36 10.42 10.87
C ASN A 66 -0.51 9.53 11.77
N ALA A 67 0.60 9.03 11.24
CA ALA A 67 1.50 8.10 11.94
C ALA A 67 2.03 8.65 13.28
N GLY A 68 2.10 9.98 13.47
CA GLY A 68 2.48 10.59 14.75
C GLY A 68 1.42 10.52 15.84
N GLN A 69 0.18 10.16 15.50
CA GLN A 69 -0.95 10.06 16.43
C GLN A 69 -1.45 8.61 16.61
N GLU A 70 -1.09 7.71 15.72
CA GLU A 70 -1.54 6.32 15.74
C GLU A 70 -0.46 5.41 16.35
N ILE A 71 -0.85 4.63 17.36
CA ILE A 71 -0.02 3.57 17.92
C ILE A 71 -0.39 2.29 17.18
N ILE A 72 0.51 1.83 16.31
CA ILE A 72 0.32 0.58 15.60
C ILE A 72 0.45 -0.60 16.59
N GLN A 73 -0.49 -1.51 16.52
CA GLN A 73 -0.48 -2.76 17.28
C GLN A 73 -0.99 -3.88 16.38
N ALA A 74 -0.26 -4.99 16.37
CA ALA A 74 -0.72 -6.19 15.68
C ALA A 74 -2.05 -6.67 16.29
N GLY A 75 -2.97 -7.07 15.42
CA GLY A 75 -4.21 -7.75 15.80
C GLY A 75 -3.96 -9.19 16.24
N ASP A 76 -5.03 -9.88 16.62
CA ASP A 76 -4.96 -11.24 17.20
C ASP A 76 -4.34 -12.27 16.24
N ASP A 77 -4.46 -12.08 14.94
CA ASP A 77 -4.00 -13.01 13.89
C ASP A 77 -2.63 -12.63 13.28
N ALA A 78 -2.09 -11.44 13.61
CA ALA A 78 -0.78 -10.98 13.16
C ALA A 78 0.25 -11.10 14.27
N SER A 79 1.43 -11.66 13.98
CA SER A 79 2.51 -11.74 14.95
C SER A 79 3.15 -10.39 15.26
N ASP A 80 3.10 -9.46 14.32
CA ASP A 80 3.67 -8.11 14.45
C ASP A 80 3.05 -7.16 13.40
N ALA A 81 3.02 -5.86 13.69
CA ALA A 81 2.65 -4.82 12.75
C ALA A 81 3.65 -3.66 12.85
N LYS A 82 4.19 -3.21 11.71
CA LYS A 82 5.26 -2.22 11.66
C LYS A 82 5.01 -1.16 10.60
N TRP A 83 5.48 0.06 10.88
CA TRP A 83 5.65 1.10 9.88
C TRP A 83 6.94 0.87 9.12
N PHE A 84 6.88 0.99 7.81
CA PHE A 84 8.04 0.98 6.94
C PHE A 84 8.17 2.31 6.20
N ASP A 85 9.38 2.83 6.14
CA ASP A 85 9.72 3.85 5.15
C ASP A 85 9.74 3.21 3.77
N VAL A 86 9.16 3.87 2.79
CA VAL A 86 8.98 3.33 1.43
C VAL A 86 9.78 4.17 0.44
N SER A 87 10.58 3.50 -0.40
CA SER A 87 11.21 4.08 -1.58
C SER A 87 10.80 3.29 -2.80
N PHE A 88 10.38 3.97 -3.87
CA PHE A 88 10.00 3.35 -5.13
C PHE A 88 10.52 4.18 -6.30
N GLN A 89 11.64 3.73 -6.88
CA GLN A 89 12.37 4.50 -7.88
C GLN A 89 12.75 3.62 -9.09
N GLU A 90 12.80 4.25 -10.25
CA GLU A 90 13.24 3.61 -11.49
C GLU A 90 14.73 3.86 -11.72
N GLU A 91 15.47 2.80 -12.00
CA GLU A 91 16.87 2.84 -12.37
C GLU A 91 17.12 1.88 -13.53
N ALA A 92 17.60 2.40 -14.64
CA ALA A 92 17.93 1.63 -15.85
C ALA A 92 16.77 0.73 -16.36
N GLY A 93 15.52 1.19 -16.26
CA GLY A 93 14.33 0.45 -16.69
C GLY A 93 13.77 -0.51 -15.67
N ILE A 94 14.40 -0.61 -14.51
CA ILE A 94 13.94 -1.45 -13.38
C ILE A 94 13.40 -0.55 -12.27
N TRP A 95 12.22 -0.87 -11.79
CA TRP A 95 11.61 -0.24 -10.64
C TRP A 95 12.01 -0.99 -9.37
N ASN A 96 12.63 -0.29 -8.45
CA ASN A 96 13.10 -0.81 -7.19
C ASN A 96 12.17 -0.33 -6.07
N LEU A 97 11.44 -1.27 -5.45
CA LEU A 97 10.66 -1.06 -4.23
C LEU A 97 11.51 -1.47 -3.04
N CYS A 98 11.73 -0.55 -2.10
CA CYS A 98 12.43 -0.82 -0.86
C CYS A 98 11.56 -0.38 0.32
N LEU A 99 11.36 -1.28 1.28
CA LEU A 99 10.67 -1.02 2.54
C LEU A 99 11.68 -1.16 3.66
N THR A 100 11.80 -0.15 4.55
CA THR A 100 12.80 -0.16 5.62
C THR A 100 12.16 0.12 6.98
N HIS A 101 12.55 -0.66 8.00
CA HIS A 101 12.20 -0.47 9.40
C HIS A 101 13.40 -0.79 10.28
N GLY A 102 14.11 0.23 10.79
CA GLY A 102 15.37 0.02 11.49
C GLY A 102 16.40 -0.69 10.62
N ASP A 103 16.83 -1.88 11.04
CA ASP A 103 17.78 -2.71 10.28
C ASP A 103 17.10 -3.66 9.29
N GLU A 104 15.78 -3.81 9.36
CA GLU A 104 15.00 -4.64 8.44
C GLU A 104 14.84 -3.97 7.09
N LYS A 105 15.00 -4.74 6.03
CA LYS A 105 14.82 -4.28 4.65
C LYS A 105 14.15 -5.34 3.83
N LEU A 106 13.08 -4.95 3.12
CA LEU A 106 12.41 -5.79 2.13
C LEU A 106 12.61 -5.14 0.77
N HIS A 107 12.90 -5.94 -0.24
CA HIS A 107 13.11 -5.47 -1.59
C HIS A 107 12.21 -6.18 -2.57
N ALA A 108 11.75 -5.43 -3.57
CA ALA A 108 11.20 -6.02 -4.77
C ALA A 108 11.70 -5.25 -6.00
N ARG A 109 11.95 -6.01 -7.07
CA ARG A 109 12.35 -5.48 -8.37
C ARG A 109 11.28 -5.77 -9.39
N LEU A 110 10.85 -4.74 -10.08
CA LEU A 110 9.72 -4.79 -10.99
C LEU A 110 10.13 -4.26 -12.37
N GLU A 111 9.60 -4.84 -13.42
CA GLU A 111 9.68 -4.29 -14.78
C GLU A 111 8.35 -3.64 -15.17
N GLU A 112 8.40 -2.50 -15.82
CA GLU A 112 7.22 -1.86 -16.38
C GLU A 112 6.78 -2.59 -17.65
N THR A 113 5.55 -3.07 -17.66
CA THR A 113 4.94 -3.78 -18.83
C THR A 113 3.89 -2.93 -19.54
N THR A 114 3.78 -1.67 -19.17
CA THR A 114 2.81 -0.72 -19.74
C THR A 114 2.99 -0.56 -21.24
N SER A 115 1.93 -0.78 -21.98
CA SER A 115 1.90 -0.52 -23.42
C SER A 115 1.40 0.91 -23.71
N LYS A 116 1.60 1.37 -24.94
CA LYS A 116 1.08 2.69 -25.37
C LYS A 116 -0.45 2.84 -25.30
N TRP A 117 -1.17 1.75 -25.09
CA TRP A 117 -2.63 1.73 -24.99
C TRP A 117 -3.12 1.71 -23.54
N ASP A 118 -2.22 1.50 -22.58
CA ASP A 118 -2.57 1.46 -21.17
C ASP A 118 -2.68 2.87 -20.62
N VAL A 119 -3.74 3.12 -19.84
CA VAL A 119 -3.95 4.40 -19.14
C VAL A 119 -3.14 4.49 -17.86
N LYS A 120 -2.91 3.33 -17.20
CA LYS A 120 -2.14 3.21 -15.97
C LYS A 120 -0.86 2.45 -16.23
N LYS A 121 0.18 2.77 -15.45
CA LYS A 121 1.38 1.92 -15.39
C LYS A 121 1.01 0.53 -14.92
N LYS A 122 1.68 -0.46 -15.49
CA LYS A 122 1.56 -1.87 -15.09
C LYS A 122 2.94 -2.43 -14.85
N PHE A 123 3.03 -3.28 -13.86
CA PHE A 123 4.27 -3.88 -13.44
C PHE A 123 4.19 -5.40 -13.45
N LYS A 124 5.35 -6.02 -13.57
CA LYS A 124 5.56 -7.44 -13.38
C LYS A 124 6.74 -7.63 -12.44
N THR A 125 6.62 -8.54 -11.50
CA THR A 125 7.66 -8.89 -10.55
C THR A 125 8.80 -9.61 -11.25
N ILE A 126 10.03 -9.13 -11.05
CA ILE A 126 11.28 -9.81 -11.41
C ILE A 126 11.74 -10.60 -10.19
N GLU A 127 11.74 -9.95 -9.02
CA GLU A 127 12.22 -10.48 -7.75
C GLU A 127 11.46 -9.82 -6.61
N SER A 128 11.15 -10.57 -5.55
CA SER A 128 10.52 -10.04 -4.34
C SER A 128 10.99 -10.86 -3.14
N ASP A 129 11.44 -10.16 -2.09
CA ASP A 129 11.88 -10.74 -0.83
C ASP A 129 10.77 -10.57 0.21
N ASP A 130 10.42 -11.66 0.91
CA ASP A 130 9.62 -11.68 2.13
C ASP A 130 8.27 -10.93 2.12
N LEU A 131 7.77 -10.53 0.94
CA LEU A 131 6.41 -10.05 0.75
C LEU A 131 5.48 -11.19 0.32
N ALA A 132 4.33 -11.27 0.97
CA ALA A 132 3.35 -12.31 0.69
C ALA A 132 2.60 -12.05 -0.62
N PHE A 133 2.24 -13.11 -1.33
CA PHE A 133 1.40 -13.09 -2.54
C PHE A 133 1.98 -12.22 -3.67
N ASP A 134 1.21 -11.24 -4.13
CA ASP A 134 1.55 -10.22 -5.12
C ASP A 134 1.53 -8.81 -4.49
N HIS A 135 1.85 -8.71 -3.20
CA HIS A 135 1.73 -7.46 -2.46
C HIS A 135 2.73 -6.39 -2.92
N GLU A 136 3.87 -6.77 -3.50
CA GLU A 136 4.79 -5.83 -4.14
C GLU A 136 4.16 -5.13 -5.34
N LEU A 137 3.30 -5.81 -6.11
CA LEU A 137 2.55 -5.20 -7.22
C LEU A 137 1.47 -4.25 -6.71
N ILE A 138 0.78 -4.64 -5.64
CA ILE A 138 -0.23 -3.79 -4.99
C ILE A 138 0.42 -2.51 -4.45
N LEU A 139 1.58 -2.62 -3.79
CA LEU A 139 2.34 -1.48 -3.29
C LEU A 139 2.81 -0.56 -4.42
N ALA A 140 3.37 -1.10 -5.49
CA ALA A 140 3.80 -0.31 -6.65
C ALA A 140 2.65 0.49 -7.26
N ASP A 141 1.51 -0.17 -7.47
CA ASP A 141 0.30 0.48 -7.99
C ASP A 141 -0.23 1.56 -7.02
N ALA A 142 -0.21 1.29 -5.71
CA ALA A 142 -0.63 2.23 -4.67
C ALA A 142 0.24 3.50 -4.68
N ILE A 143 1.57 3.35 -4.76
CA ILE A 143 2.51 4.47 -4.79
C ILE A 143 2.28 5.31 -6.06
N VAL A 144 2.19 4.68 -7.23
CA VAL A 144 1.92 5.39 -8.49
C VAL A 144 0.58 6.13 -8.42
N GLN A 145 -0.44 5.50 -7.85
CA GLN A 145 -1.76 6.13 -7.70
C GLN A 145 -1.74 7.28 -6.70
N LEU A 146 -1.02 7.14 -5.57
CA LEU A 146 -0.87 8.20 -4.58
C LEU A 146 -0.10 9.39 -5.14
N ARG A 147 0.99 9.17 -5.88
CA ARG A 147 1.74 10.21 -6.61
C ARG A 147 0.85 10.97 -7.58
N LYS A 148 -0.02 10.27 -8.29
CA LYS A 148 -1.01 10.88 -9.17
C LYS A 148 -2.02 11.72 -8.38
N TRP A 149 -2.61 11.17 -7.33
CA TRP A 149 -3.61 11.89 -6.54
C TRP A 149 -3.03 13.15 -5.87
N ILE A 150 -1.79 13.10 -5.37
CA ILE A 150 -1.17 14.25 -4.69
C ILE A 150 -0.96 15.42 -5.66
N THR A 151 -0.75 15.13 -6.96
CA THR A 151 -0.57 16.15 -8.00
C THR A 151 -1.88 16.65 -8.62
N GLU A 152 -2.89 15.79 -8.71
CA GLU A 152 -4.14 16.09 -9.45
C GLU A 152 -5.31 16.47 -8.53
N THR A 153 -5.19 16.23 -7.22
CA THR A 153 -6.29 16.43 -6.27
C THR A 153 -5.85 17.19 -5.02
N HIS A 154 -6.78 17.40 -4.11
CA HIS A 154 -6.52 18.06 -2.83
C HIS A 154 -6.22 17.07 -1.70
N ILE A 155 -5.79 15.84 -2.02
CA ILE A 155 -5.57 14.77 -1.02
C ILE A 155 -4.48 15.13 -0.01
N ALA A 156 -3.47 15.94 -0.38
CA ALA A 156 -2.44 16.42 0.52
C ALA A 156 -3.00 17.08 1.79
N PHE A 157 -4.14 17.77 1.67
CA PHE A 157 -4.78 18.42 2.82
C PHE A 157 -5.37 17.43 3.83
N ARG A 158 -5.58 16.16 3.46
CA ARG A 158 -6.03 15.11 4.39
C ARG A 158 -4.94 14.68 5.38
N LEU A 159 -3.68 14.96 5.04
CA LEU A 159 -2.51 14.67 5.88
C LEU A 159 -2.11 15.85 6.78
N LEU A 160 -2.77 17.00 6.61
CA LEU A 160 -2.48 18.23 7.37
C LEU A 160 -3.49 18.44 8.49
N THR A 161 -3.07 19.15 9.52
CA THR A 161 -3.95 19.68 10.57
C THR A 161 -4.77 20.87 10.05
N GLU A 162 -5.81 21.31 10.79
CA GLU A 162 -6.62 22.48 10.40
C GLU A 162 -5.80 23.76 10.18
N LYS A 163 -4.68 23.89 10.91
CA LYS A 163 -3.71 24.99 10.73
C LYS A 163 -2.38 24.40 10.33
N PHE A 164 -1.93 24.72 9.16
CA PHE A 164 -0.68 24.23 8.59
C PHE A 164 0.10 25.36 7.94
N THR A 165 1.38 25.14 7.73
CA THR A 165 2.28 26.00 7.00
C THR A 165 2.44 25.53 5.56
N LEU A 166 2.81 26.45 4.65
CA LEU A 166 3.16 26.06 3.27
C LEU A 166 4.34 25.08 3.22
N ARG A 167 5.25 25.12 4.21
CA ARG A 167 6.35 24.19 4.31
C ARG A 167 5.89 22.77 4.60
N GLU A 168 4.92 22.58 5.49
CA GLU A 168 4.35 21.25 5.77
C GLU A 168 3.64 20.68 4.53
N LEU A 169 2.89 21.51 3.81
CA LEU A 169 2.29 21.09 2.53
C LEU A 169 3.36 20.70 1.51
N GLN A 170 4.42 21.50 1.38
CA GLN A 170 5.55 21.20 0.50
C GLN A 170 6.24 19.88 0.87
N GLN A 171 6.48 19.64 2.15
CA GLN A 171 7.09 18.40 2.65
C GLN A 171 6.26 17.16 2.27
N ILE A 172 4.93 17.23 2.37
CA ILE A 172 4.06 16.12 1.95
C ILE A 172 4.26 15.82 0.46
N HIS A 173 4.28 16.86 -0.38
CA HIS A 173 4.50 16.68 -1.81
C HIS A 173 5.87 16.09 -2.10
N GLU A 174 6.93 16.60 -1.50
CA GLU A 174 8.29 16.10 -1.65
C GLU A 174 8.38 14.62 -1.20
N THR A 175 7.85 14.27 -0.03
CA THR A 175 7.89 12.91 0.50
C THR A 175 7.18 11.89 -0.39
N VAL A 176 6.08 12.28 -1.04
CA VAL A 176 5.31 11.34 -1.86
C VAL A 176 5.88 11.22 -3.28
N LEU A 177 6.49 12.30 -3.80
CA LEU A 177 6.96 12.36 -5.19
C LEU A 177 8.41 11.88 -5.34
N ASP A 178 9.21 11.91 -4.29
CA ASP A 178 10.58 11.38 -4.26
C ASP A 178 10.59 9.84 -4.20
#